data_548072038bef097e901122f408f9396c
#
_entry.id   548072038bef097e901122f408f9396c
#
_cell.length_a   1.000
_cell.length_b   1.000
_cell.length_c   1.000
_cell.angle_alpha   90.00
_cell.angle_beta   90.00
_cell.angle_gamma   90.00
#
_symmetry.space_group_name_H-M   'P 1'
#
loop_
_entity.id
_entity.type
_entity.pdbx_description
1 polymer ?
#
loop_
_entity_poly.entity_id
_entity_poly.type
_entity_poly.pdbx_seq_one_letter_code
_entity_poly.pdbx_strand_id
1 'polypeptide(L)'
;SVVSNLWYTTQIMAPIYPVYEHNTDGSFNLDANGNRIYDYGLNRIALSNSNAIALLHEDKENSTRDNFNARTYIQLSTDDEKYGTWRGFTLTANFGLDYFNTQEMTYNNPYTGNAATISGSLTKAAQRKLSYTFNQLLTYKREFGSHELDLLVGHEYYQLKQNFLGAQKTGFPFGGLFELSAAATLSAASSQTDKYSIESYLSRINYNFGEKYYVSGSFRTDGSSRFYRDSRWGQFWSLGASWRVSQENFMQSVNWINNLTLKASFGSQGNDNIGSFYAYQSLYTLLANGSFNGAGINSLENKDLKWEKNENLNIGIEARLFDRLSLTAEFFN
;
A
#
# COMPACT_ATOMS: atom_id res chain seq x y z
N SER A 1 16.42 15.93 5.12
CA SER A 1 16.85 16.93 6.09
C SER A 1 15.78 18.00 6.25
N VAL A 2 15.56 18.51 7.47
CA VAL A 2 14.59 19.61 7.72
C VAL A 2 14.99 20.87 6.95
N VAL A 3 16.28 21.06 6.73
CA VAL A 3 16.86 22.23 6.04
C VAL A 3 16.67 22.18 4.52
N SER A 4 16.45 21.00 3.94
CA SER A 4 16.13 20.84 2.51
C SER A 4 14.63 20.97 2.19
N ASN A 5 13.77 21.12 3.20
CA ASN A 5 12.36 21.38 2.99
C ASN A 5 12.13 22.87 2.75
N LEU A 6 11.84 23.26 1.52
CA LEU A 6 11.62 24.63 1.11
C LEU A 6 10.53 25.31 1.94
N TRP A 7 9.39 24.65 2.15
CA TRP A 7 8.28 25.20 2.94
C TRP A 7 8.68 25.47 4.39
N TYR A 8 9.36 24.53 5.03
CA TYR A 8 9.85 24.72 6.39
C TYR A 8 10.88 25.86 6.47
N THR A 9 11.82 25.90 5.51
CA THR A 9 12.85 26.96 5.48
C THR A 9 12.24 28.35 5.32
N THR A 10 11.21 28.52 4.48
CA THR A 10 10.52 29.81 4.31
C THR A 10 9.77 30.26 5.55
N GLN A 11 9.37 29.35 6.43
CA GLN A 11 8.68 29.71 7.69
C GLN A 11 9.63 30.17 8.79
N ILE A 12 10.88 29.69 8.77
CA ILE A 12 11.85 29.97 9.84
C ILE A 12 12.96 30.94 9.43
N MET A 13 13.12 31.19 8.12
CA MET A 13 14.11 32.16 7.63
C MET A 13 13.60 33.57 7.81
N ALA A 14 14.41 34.39 8.47
CA ALA A 14 14.08 35.80 8.67
C ALA A 14 14.03 36.55 7.31
N PRO A 15 13.02 37.40 7.09
CA PRO A 15 12.81 38.07 5.79
C PRO A 15 13.94 39.08 5.45
N ILE A 16 14.80 39.38 6.39
CA ILE A 16 15.97 40.25 6.16
C ILE A 16 17.13 39.54 5.47
N TYR A 17 17.09 38.18 5.36
CA TYR A 17 18.17 37.44 4.72
C TYR A 17 17.96 37.43 3.20
N PRO A 18 18.93 37.99 2.42
CA PRO A 18 18.81 38.04 0.98
C PRO A 18 18.99 36.64 0.33
N VAL A 19 18.45 36.46 -0.86
CA VAL A 19 18.66 35.25 -1.66
C VAL A 19 20.03 35.23 -2.31
N TYR A 20 20.53 36.43 -2.71
CA TYR A 20 21.81 36.59 -3.39
C TYR A 20 22.74 37.51 -2.55
N GLU A 21 24.03 37.29 -2.68
CA GLU A 21 25.03 38.14 -2.10
C GLU A 21 25.01 39.54 -2.71
N HIS A 22 25.26 40.57 -1.85
CA HIS A 22 25.35 41.96 -2.25
C HIS A 22 26.70 42.55 -1.87
N ASN A 23 27.22 43.39 -2.73
CA ASN A 23 28.35 44.24 -2.45
C ASN A 23 27.96 45.41 -1.49
N THR A 24 28.92 46.12 -0.94
CA THR A 24 28.68 47.23 -0.01
C THR A 24 27.90 48.40 -0.65
N ASP A 25 27.89 48.50 -1.97
CA ASP A 25 27.15 49.52 -2.73
C ASP A 25 25.70 49.08 -3.09
N GLY A 26 25.29 47.88 -2.65
CA GLY A 26 23.96 47.30 -2.91
C GLY A 26 23.83 46.56 -4.24
N SER A 27 24.87 46.53 -5.08
CA SER A 27 24.88 45.72 -6.30
C SER A 27 25.02 44.24 -5.97
N PHE A 28 24.57 43.35 -6.89
CA PHE A 28 24.74 41.92 -6.73
C PHE A 28 26.20 41.50 -6.90
N ASN A 29 26.66 40.61 -6.03
CA ASN A 29 27.92 39.89 -6.28
C ASN A 29 27.72 38.83 -7.39
N LEU A 30 28.66 38.83 -8.34
CA LEU A 30 28.57 37.99 -9.54
C LEU A 30 29.74 37.01 -9.61
N ASP A 31 29.48 35.81 -10.11
CA ASP A 31 30.51 34.83 -10.44
C ASP A 31 31.31 35.21 -11.70
N ALA A 32 32.30 34.40 -12.06
CA ALA A 32 33.12 34.63 -13.26
C ALA A 32 32.33 34.59 -14.59
N ASN A 33 31.13 34.03 -14.58
CA ASN A 33 30.24 33.92 -15.75
C ASN A 33 29.14 35.04 -15.77
N GLY A 34 29.14 35.92 -14.75
CA GLY A 34 28.15 36.99 -14.62
C GLY A 34 26.84 36.56 -13.97
N ASN A 35 26.76 35.36 -13.35
CA ASN A 35 25.59 34.94 -12.59
C ASN A 35 25.63 35.47 -11.16
N ARG A 36 24.46 35.71 -10.57
CA ARG A 36 24.34 36.13 -9.19
C ARG A 36 24.76 34.99 -8.24
N ILE A 37 25.63 35.31 -7.28
CA ILE A 37 26.06 34.34 -6.26
C ILE A 37 24.97 34.24 -5.19
N TYR A 38 24.61 33.03 -4.79
CA TYR A 38 23.66 32.81 -3.72
C TYR A 38 24.27 33.16 -2.34
N ASP A 39 23.48 33.83 -1.49
CA ASP A 39 23.90 34.10 -0.10
C ASP A 39 23.57 32.89 0.79
N TYR A 40 24.55 32.12 1.16
CA TYR A 40 24.42 30.97 2.09
C TYR A 40 24.53 31.40 3.56
N GLY A 41 24.86 32.68 3.83
CA GLY A 41 24.84 33.23 5.17
C GLY A 41 25.72 32.49 6.16
N LEU A 42 26.99 32.28 5.84
CA LEU A 42 27.94 31.53 6.68
C LEU A 42 28.05 32.05 8.11
N ASN A 43 27.78 33.34 8.32
CA ASN A 43 27.82 34.01 9.59
C ASN A 43 26.45 34.20 10.26
N ARG A 44 25.38 33.55 9.74
CA ARG A 44 24.05 33.65 10.33
C ARG A 44 23.96 32.85 11.62
N ILE A 45 23.24 33.39 12.61
CA ILE A 45 22.99 32.70 13.88
C ILE A 45 22.13 31.44 13.70
N ALA A 46 21.20 31.52 12.78
CA ALA A 46 20.32 30.40 12.42
C ALA A 46 20.36 30.15 10.91
N LEU A 47 20.22 28.88 10.48
CA LEU A 47 20.25 28.48 9.08
C LEU A 47 21.51 28.93 8.34
N SER A 48 22.66 28.93 9.02
CA SER A 48 23.96 29.15 8.37
C SER A 48 24.24 28.06 7.34
N ASN A 49 24.95 28.40 6.27
CA ASN A 49 25.25 27.53 5.14
C ASN A 49 24.00 26.93 4.48
N SER A 50 22.90 27.71 4.45
CA SER A 50 21.65 27.26 3.86
C SER A 50 20.99 28.36 3.03
N ASN A 51 20.61 28.05 1.81
CA ASN A 51 19.79 28.91 0.94
C ASN A 51 18.80 27.99 0.20
N ALA A 52 17.51 28.09 0.56
CA ALA A 52 16.50 27.18 0.03
C ALA A 52 16.33 27.31 -1.50
N ILE A 53 16.50 28.52 -2.06
CA ILE A 53 16.40 28.74 -3.50
C ILE A 53 17.61 28.14 -4.23
N ALA A 54 18.81 28.33 -3.66
CA ALA A 54 20.00 27.71 -4.22
C ALA A 54 19.92 26.17 -4.23
N LEU A 55 19.46 25.57 -3.15
CA LEU A 55 19.30 24.11 -3.06
C LEU A 55 18.33 23.57 -4.11
N LEU A 56 17.26 24.30 -4.47
CA LEU A 56 16.36 23.90 -5.56
C LEU A 56 17.05 23.86 -6.94
N HIS A 57 18.08 24.67 -7.15
CA HIS A 57 18.80 24.75 -8.42
C HIS A 57 20.02 23.83 -8.48
N GLU A 58 20.70 23.65 -7.38
CA GLU A 58 21.99 22.97 -7.30
C GLU A 58 21.86 21.50 -6.91
N ASP A 59 20.90 21.18 -6.05
CA ASP A 59 20.59 19.80 -5.68
C ASP A 59 19.58 19.20 -6.65
N LYS A 60 19.58 17.87 -6.78
CA LYS A 60 18.63 17.16 -7.65
C LYS A 60 18.05 15.96 -6.96
N GLU A 61 16.74 15.85 -7.05
CA GLU A 61 16.00 14.67 -6.65
C GLU A 61 15.19 14.18 -7.86
N ASN A 62 15.33 12.92 -8.18
CA ASN A 62 14.59 12.29 -9.28
C ASN A 62 14.08 10.92 -8.87
N SER A 63 12.82 10.66 -9.18
CA SER A 63 12.19 9.35 -8.97
C SER A 63 11.50 8.93 -10.28
N THR A 64 11.95 7.83 -10.84
CA THR A 64 11.35 7.22 -12.03
C THR A 64 10.68 5.93 -11.64
N ARG A 65 9.44 5.73 -12.09
CA ARG A 65 8.66 4.52 -11.80
C ARG A 65 8.10 3.92 -13.08
N ASP A 66 8.46 2.65 -13.31
CA ASP A 66 7.90 1.83 -14.37
C ASP A 66 6.91 0.83 -13.76
N ASN A 67 5.69 0.80 -14.28
CA ASN A 67 4.63 -0.10 -13.83
C ASN A 67 4.14 -0.94 -15.01
N PHE A 68 4.01 -2.23 -14.80
CA PHE A 68 3.35 -3.14 -15.72
C PHE A 68 2.35 -4.01 -14.96
N ASN A 69 1.09 -3.97 -15.37
CA ASN A 69 0.02 -4.77 -14.79
C ASN A 69 -0.65 -5.59 -15.88
N ALA A 70 -0.80 -6.87 -15.64
CA ALA A 70 -1.50 -7.78 -16.53
C ALA A 70 -2.56 -8.57 -15.76
N ARG A 71 -3.73 -8.74 -16.37
CA ARG A 71 -4.81 -9.57 -15.87
C ARG A 71 -5.34 -10.42 -17.02
N THR A 72 -5.51 -11.69 -16.75
CA THR A 72 -6.15 -12.63 -17.70
C THR A 72 -7.02 -13.60 -16.94
N TYR A 73 -8.00 -14.14 -17.61
CA TYR A 73 -8.84 -15.20 -17.06
C TYR A 73 -9.28 -16.18 -18.13
N ILE A 74 -9.61 -17.37 -17.68
CA ILE A 74 -10.30 -18.39 -18.47
C ILE A 74 -11.57 -18.74 -17.70
N GLN A 75 -12.70 -18.77 -18.40
CA GLN A 75 -13.99 -19.10 -17.82
C GLN A 75 -14.67 -20.19 -18.66
N LEU A 76 -15.18 -21.20 -17.96
CA LEU A 76 -16.01 -22.26 -18.51
C LEU A 76 -17.36 -22.21 -17.81
N SER A 77 -18.45 -22.10 -18.57
CA SER A 77 -19.80 -22.00 -18.04
C SER A 77 -20.71 -23.02 -18.62
N THR A 78 -21.63 -23.50 -17.81
CA THR A 78 -22.72 -24.43 -18.20
C THR A 78 -24.09 -23.74 -18.08
N ASP A 79 -24.19 -22.44 -18.32
CA ASP A 79 -25.44 -21.68 -18.17
C ASP A 79 -26.48 -21.99 -19.28
N ASP A 80 -26.04 -22.60 -20.39
CA ASP A 80 -26.90 -23.00 -21.50
C ASP A 80 -27.84 -24.17 -21.09
N GLU A 81 -29.07 -24.11 -21.56
CA GLU A 81 -30.13 -25.13 -21.31
C GLU A 81 -29.74 -26.56 -21.73
N LYS A 82 -28.86 -26.70 -22.74
CA LYS A 82 -28.32 -27.97 -23.18
C LYS A 82 -27.64 -28.80 -22.09
N TYR A 83 -27.16 -28.16 -21.03
CA TYR A 83 -26.47 -28.83 -19.92
C TYR A 83 -27.43 -29.45 -18.89
N GLY A 84 -28.75 -29.19 -18.98
CA GLY A 84 -29.76 -29.83 -18.13
C GLY A 84 -29.50 -29.69 -16.64
N THR A 85 -29.26 -30.80 -15.95
CA THR A 85 -28.97 -30.83 -14.51
C THR A 85 -27.64 -30.18 -14.12
N TRP A 86 -26.70 -30.10 -15.06
CA TRP A 86 -25.40 -29.43 -14.87
C TRP A 86 -25.42 -27.93 -15.17
N ARG A 87 -26.58 -27.38 -15.50
CA ARG A 87 -26.73 -25.94 -15.74
C ARG A 87 -26.44 -25.14 -14.47
N GLY A 88 -25.77 -24.01 -14.63
CA GLY A 88 -25.49 -23.04 -13.56
C GLY A 88 -24.10 -23.13 -12.93
N PHE A 89 -23.23 -24.03 -13.40
CA PHE A 89 -21.83 -24.05 -12.96
C PHE A 89 -20.98 -23.13 -13.83
N THR A 90 -20.10 -22.38 -13.17
CA THR A 90 -19.08 -21.58 -13.83
C THR A 90 -17.75 -21.78 -13.10
N LEU A 91 -16.75 -22.26 -13.84
CA LEU A 91 -15.36 -22.35 -13.37
C LEU A 91 -14.57 -21.20 -13.97
N THR A 92 -13.95 -20.40 -13.11
CA THR A 92 -13.11 -19.27 -13.52
C THR A 92 -11.71 -19.44 -12.94
N ALA A 93 -10.69 -19.36 -13.78
CA ALA A 93 -9.30 -19.27 -13.37
C ALA A 93 -8.76 -17.90 -13.76
N ASN A 94 -8.36 -17.10 -12.77
CA ASN A 94 -7.81 -15.77 -12.97
C ASN A 94 -6.31 -15.76 -12.67
N PHE A 95 -5.54 -15.07 -13.49
CA PHE A 95 -4.14 -14.79 -13.25
C PHE A 95 -3.89 -13.28 -13.32
N GLY A 96 -3.26 -12.75 -12.29
CA GLY A 96 -2.83 -11.36 -12.18
C GLY A 96 -1.33 -11.26 -11.96
N LEU A 97 -0.69 -10.31 -12.63
CA LEU A 97 0.71 -9.98 -12.46
C LEU A 97 0.87 -8.48 -12.32
N ASP A 98 1.62 -8.04 -11.28
CA ASP A 98 1.99 -6.65 -11.07
C ASP A 98 3.51 -6.54 -10.96
N TYR A 99 4.07 -5.67 -11.76
CA TYR A 99 5.47 -5.34 -11.75
C TYR A 99 5.64 -3.84 -11.53
N PHE A 100 6.47 -3.49 -10.53
CA PHE A 100 6.87 -2.11 -10.22
C PHE A 100 8.38 -2.06 -10.14
N ASN A 101 8.96 -1.09 -10.81
CA ASN A 101 10.36 -0.75 -10.70
C ASN A 101 10.46 0.74 -10.40
N THR A 102 11.05 1.09 -9.26
CA THR A 102 11.29 2.48 -8.87
C THR A 102 12.79 2.71 -8.80
N GLN A 103 13.27 3.75 -9.45
CA GLN A 103 14.65 4.21 -9.37
C GLN A 103 14.66 5.62 -8.79
N GLU A 104 15.44 5.83 -7.76
CA GLU A 104 15.55 7.10 -7.04
C GLU A 104 16.98 7.59 -7.09
N MET A 105 17.13 8.88 -7.26
CA MET A 105 18.39 9.59 -7.23
C MET A 105 18.25 10.84 -6.39
N THR A 106 19.11 11.00 -5.38
CA THR A 106 19.24 12.22 -4.60
C THR A 106 20.68 12.68 -4.67
N TYR A 107 20.89 13.82 -5.27
CA TYR A 107 22.18 14.47 -5.41
C TYR A 107 22.18 15.78 -4.62
N ASN A 108 23.17 15.94 -3.74
CA ASN A 108 23.45 17.18 -3.05
C ASN A 108 24.82 17.71 -3.52
N ASN A 109 24.85 18.95 -3.89
CA ASN A 109 26.03 19.57 -4.51
C ASN A 109 27.24 19.63 -3.56
N PRO A 110 28.51 19.66 -4.07
CA PRO A 110 29.71 19.63 -3.25
C PRO A 110 30.14 20.98 -2.66
N TYR A 111 29.52 22.09 -3.10
CA TYR A 111 30.02 23.42 -2.77
C TYR A 111 29.30 24.10 -1.62
N THR A 112 28.00 23.82 -1.48
CA THR A 112 27.10 24.58 -0.64
C THR A 112 26.06 23.68 0.02
N GLY A 113 25.45 24.16 1.10
CA GLY A 113 24.42 23.44 1.82
C GLY A 113 24.94 22.26 2.64
N ASN A 114 24.07 21.28 2.88
CA ASN A 114 24.30 20.20 3.84
C ASN A 114 25.44 19.24 3.47
N ALA A 115 25.79 19.12 2.21
CA ALA A 115 26.80 18.19 1.72
C ALA A 115 28.13 18.85 1.41
N ALA A 116 28.30 20.17 1.59
CA ALA A 116 29.51 20.90 1.29
C ALA A 116 30.74 20.36 2.08
N THR A 117 30.54 20.04 3.37
CA THR A 117 31.63 19.53 4.25
C THR A 117 32.12 18.14 3.86
N ILE A 118 31.35 17.39 3.09
CA ILE A 118 31.70 16.05 2.60
C ILE A 118 31.89 16.03 1.07
N SER A 119 32.09 17.23 0.48
CA SER A 119 32.29 17.40 -0.97
C SER A 119 31.21 16.74 -1.82
N GLY A 120 29.95 17.00 -1.45
CA GLY A 120 28.79 16.48 -2.13
C GLY A 120 28.41 15.04 -1.77
N SER A 121 27.18 14.69 -2.07
CA SER A 121 26.68 13.31 -1.90
C SER A 121 25.74 12.90 -3.04
N LEU A 122 25.80 11.62 -3.42
CA LEU A 122 24.86 11.02 -4.34
C LEU A 122 24.34 9.71 -3.76
N THR A 123 23.03 9.61 -3.66
CA THR A 123 22.32 8.37 -3.33
C THR A 123 21.61 7.89 -4.58
N LYS A 124 21.80 6.64 -4.95
CA LYS A 124 20.98 5.94 -5.94
C LYS A 124 20.38 4.73 -5.30
N ALA A 125 19.06 4.56 -5.47
CA ALA A 125 18.33 3.41 -4.99
C ALA A 125 17.44 2.82 -6.09
N ALA A 126 17.30 1.51 -6.09
CA ALA A 126 16.38 0.79 -6.97
C ALA A 126 15.53 -0.16 -6.14
N GLN A 127 14.21 -0.10 -6.32
CA GLN A 127 13.25 -1.02 -5.73
C GLN A 127 12.45 -1.70 -6.82
N ARG A 128 12.52 -3.02 -6.86
CA ARG A 128 11.72 -3.85 -7.76
C ARG A 128 10.73 -4.67 -6.96
N LYS A 129 9.44 -4.56 -7.29
CA LYS A 129 8.36 -5.39 -6.74
C LYS A 129 7.74 -6.19 -7.86
N LEU A 130 7.62 -7.48 -7.65
CA LEU A 130 6.90 -8.39 -8.53
C LEU A 130 5.92 -9.18 -7.70
N SER A 131 4.64 -9.07 -8.02
CA SER A 131 3.61 -9.89 -7.40
C SER A 131 2.75 -10.59 -8.45
N TYR A 132 2.25 -11.75 -8.09
CA TYR A 132 1.24 -12.44 -8.87
C TYR A 132 0.16 -13.01 -7.96
N THR A 133 -1.05 -13.03 -8.52
CA THR A 133 -2.23 -13.64 -7.91
C THR A 133 -2.76 -14.69 -8.87
N PHE A 134 -3.03 -15.86 -8.36
CA PHE A 134 -3.70 -16.92 -9.09
C PHE A 134 -4.87 -17.43 -8.27
N ASN A 135 -6.08 -17.36 -8.82
CA ASN A 135 -7.24 -17.91 -8.15
C ASN A 135 -8.09 -18.77 -9.08
N GLN A 136 -8.74 -19.76 -8.49
CA GLN A 136 -9.70 -20.66 -9.12
C GLN A 136 -10.99 -20.57 -8.34
N LEU A 137 -12.07 -20.25 -9.05
CA LEU A 137 -13.39 -20.05 -8.47
C LEU A 137 -14.38 -20.96 -9.17
N LEU A 138 -15.08 -21.78 -8.42
CA LEU A 138 -16.23 -22.52 -8.89
C LEU A 138 -17.49 -21.89 -8.30
N THR A 139 -18.36 -21.42 -9.17
CA THR A 139 -19.67 -20.89 -8.80
C THR A 139 -20.78 -21.79 -9.29
N TYR A 140 -21.86 -21.87 -8.53
CA TYR A 140 -23.10 -22.52 -8.93
C TYR A 140 -24.26 -21.58 -8.66
N LYS A 141 -24.99 -21.22 -9.73
CA LYS A 141 -26.18 -20.36 -9.64
C LYS A 141 -27.39 -21.10 -10.18
N ARG A 142 -28.47 -21.11 -9.41
CA ARG A 142 -29.70 -21.75 -9.80
C ARG A 142 -30.91 -21.04 -9.24
N GLU A 143 -31.89 -20.89 -10.09
CA GLU A 143 -33.26 -20.49 -9.73
C GLU A 143 -34.19 -21.69 -9.86
N PHE A 144 -35.04 -21.91 -8.87
CA PHE A 144 -36.05 -22.98 -8.87
C PHE A 144 -37.29 -22.51 -8.11
N GLY A 145 -38.33 -22.16 -8.88
CA GLY A 145 -39.55 -21.55 -8.36
C GLY A 145 -39.23 -20.17 -7.71
N SER A 146 -39.57 -20.03 -6.41
CA SER A 146 -39.27 -18.80 -5.67
C SER A 146 -37.90 -18.79 -4.99
N HIS A 147 -37.05 -19.76 -5.25
CA HIS A 147 -35.73 -19.93 -4.63
C HIS A 147 -34.63 -19.53 -5.60
N GLU A 148 -33.70 -18.74 -5.15
CA GLU A 148 -32.47 -18.42 -5.85
C GLU A 148 -31.27 -18.78 -4.97
N LEU A 149 -30.35 -19.55 -5.52
CA LEU A 149 -29.15 -20.03 -4.84
C LEU A 149 -27.91 -19.64 -5.63
N ASP A 150 -26.93 -18.99 -4.95
CA ASP A 150 -25.59 -18.68 -5.47
C ASP A 150 -24.57 -19.25 -4.49
N LEU A 151 -23.83 -20.26 -4.94
CA LEU A 151 -22.73 -20.87 -4.19
C LEU A 151 -21.40 -20.53 -4.86
N LEU A 152 -20.37 -20.30 -4.04
CA LEU A 152 -19.00 -20.13 -4.52
C LEU A 152 -18.06 -20.88 -3.61
N VAL A 153 -17.13 -21.60 -4.22
CA VAL A 153 -15.93 -22.13 -3.55
C VAL A 153 -14.71 -21.72 -4.36
N GLY A 154 -13.61 -21.44 -3.69
CA GLY A 154 -12.44 -20.96 -4.36
C GLY A 154 -11.14 -21.21 -3.59
N HIS A 155 -10.07 -21.17 -4.36
CA HIS A 155 -8.71 -21.16 -3.88
C HIS A 155 -7.99 -19.95 -4.47
N GLU A 156 -7.18 -19.29 -3.69
CA GLU A 156 -6.37 -18.14 -4.12
C GLU A 156 -4.96 -18.26 -3.57
N TYR A 157 -3.99 -17.98 -4.42
CA TYR A 157 -2.59 -17.86 -4.05
C TYR A 157 -2.05 -16.51 -4.50
N TYR A 158 -1.45 -15.79 -3.56
CA TYR A 158 -0.76 -14.53 -3.79
C TYR A 158 0.71 -14.65 -3.39
N GLN A 159 1.61 -14.12 -4.21
CA GLN A 159 3.02 -13.99 -3.86
C GLN A 159 3.55 -12.61 -4.25
N LEU A 160 4.33 -12.02 -3.35
CA LEU A 160 5.12 -10.81 -3.55
C LEU A 160 6.61 -11.13 -3.36
N LYS A 161 7.43 -10.68 -4.30
CA LYS A 161 8.88 -10.59 -4.14
C LYS A 161 9.30 -9.15 -4.35
N GLN A 162 10.00 -8.59 -3.37
CA GLN A 162 10.59 -7.26 -3.50
C GLN A 162 12.11 -7.32 -3.31
N ASN A 163 12.80 -6.56 -4.15
CA ASN A 163 14.23 -6.37 -4.08
C ASN A 163 14.52 -4.90 -3.87
N PHE A 164 15.42 -4.60 -2.99
CA PHE A 164 15.97 -3.27 -2.78
C PHE A 164 17.48 -3.32 -2.98
N LEU A 165 18.02 -2.31 -3.64
CA LEU A 165 19.44 -2.04 -3.77
C LEU A 165 19.64 -0.53 -3.64
N GLY A 166 20.50 -0.09 -2.71
CA GLY A 166 20.83 1.30 -2.54
C GLY A 166 22.32 1.49 -2.26
N ALA A 167 22.87 2.58 -2.76
CA ALA A 167 24.23 2.99 -2.45
C ALA A 167 24.33 4.51 -2.36
N GLN A 168 25.19 4.98 -1.48
CA GLN A 168 25.53 6.39 -1.31
C GLN A 168 27.04 6.57 -1.34
N LYS A 169 27.51 7.53 -2.12
CA LYS A 169 28.89 7.97 -2.14
C LYS A 169 29.01 9.48 -1.94
N THR A 170 30.14 9.90 -1.43
CA THR A 170 30.54 11.29 -1.17
C THR A 170 31.92 11.59 -1.75
N GLY A 171 32.33 12.85 -1.75
CA GLY A 171 33.65 13.23 -2.25
C GLY A 171 33.69 13.36 -3.76
N PHE A 172 32.91 14.28 -4.30
CA PHE A 172 32.93 14.64 -5.71
C PHE A 172 34.04 15.65 -5.99
N PRO A 173 34.82 15.50 -7.08
CA PRO A 173 35.87 16.46 -7.43
C PRO A 173 35.29 17.82 -7.88
N PHE A 174 34.08 17.83 -8.45
CA PHE A 174 33.34 18.99 -8.86
C PHE A 174 31.85 18.65 -9.03
N GLY A 175 31.00 19.69 -9.12
CA GLY A 175 29.55 19.55 -9.22
C GLY A 175 29.09 19.08 -10.61
N GLY A 176 27.81 18.65 -10.69
CA GLY A 176 27.17 18.23 -11.95
C GLY A 176 27.46 16.79 -12.38
N LEU A 177 28.06 15.97 -11.51
CA LEU A 177 28.29 14.56 -11.75
C LEU A 177 27.21 13.71 -11.02
N PHE A 178 26.46 12.94 -11.78
CA PHE A 178 25.30 12.17 -11.28
C PHE A 178 25.50 10.66 -11.31
N GLU A 179 26.78 10.22 -11.29
CA GLU A 179 27.13 8.79 -11.22
C GLU A 179 27.93 8.46 -9.96
N LEU A 180 27.58 7.34 -9.31
CA LEU A 180 28.26 6.89 -8.08
C LEU A 180 29.77 6.65 -8.30
N SER A 181 30.16 6.27 -9.52
CA SER A 181 31.55 6.07 -9.90
C SER A 181 32.40 7.35 -9.88
N ALA A 182 31.76 8.53 -9.96
CA ALA A 182 32.43 9.82 -9.95
C ALA A 182 32.81 10.31 -8.53
N ALA A 183 32.29 9.67 -7.49
CA ALA A 183 32.57 10.01 -6.10
C ALA A 183 33.60 9.06 -5.48
N ALA A 184 34.48 9.61 -4.65
CA ALA A 184 35.64 8.86 -4.10
C ALA A 184 35.25 7.90 -2.96
N THR A 185 34.38 8.34 -2.03
CA THR A 185 34.16 7.65 -0.77
C THR A 185 32.81 6.94 -0.72
N LEU A 186 32.81 5.64 -0.43
CA LEU A 186 31.58 4.87 -0.17
C LEU A 186 31.08 5.21 1.25
N SER A 187 29.87 5.76 1.36
CA SER A 187 29.23 6.09 2.64
C SER A 187 28.26 5.01 3.10
N ALA A 188 27.49 4.42 2.17
CA ALA A 188 26.56 3.35 2.45
C ALA A 188 26.34 2.47 1.22
N ALA A 189 26.13 1.18 1.44
CA ALA A 189 25.62 0.25 0.44
C ALA A 189 24.77 -0.81 1.15
N SER A 190 23.59 -1.08 0.62
CA SER A 190 22.71 -2.09 1.18
C SER A 190 21.88 -2.76 0.10
N SER A 191 21.54 -4.00 0.33
CA SER A 191 20.55 -4.71 -0.50
C SER A 191 19.78 -5.70 0.35
N GLN A 192 18.51 -5.92 -0.01
CA GLN A 192 17.67 -6.94 0.62
C GLN A 192 16.69 -7.51 -0.37
N THR A 193 16.23 -8.71 -0.09
CA THR A 193 15.16 -9.37 -0.82
C THR A 193 14.16 -9.90 0.16
N ASP A 194 12.91 -9.42 0.04
CA ASP A 194 11.81 -9.89 0.84
C ASP A 194 10.84 -10.70 0.00
N LYS A 195 10.24 -11.71 0.61
CA LYS A 195 9.19 -12.53 0.03
C LYS A 195 8.01 -12.59 0.99
N TYR A 196 6.82 -12.54 0.41
CA TYR A 196 5.57 -12.64 1.11
C TYR A 196 4.58 -13.45 0.28
N SER A 197 3.84 -14.34 0.92
CA SER A 197 2.80 -15.13 0.27
C SER A 197 1.61 -15.35 1.18
N ILE A 198 0.43 -15.41 0.57
CA ILE A 198 -0.83 -15.84 1.18
C ILE A 198 -1.41 -16.94 0.32
N GLU A 199 -1.92 -17.98 0.97
CA GLU A 199 -2.74 -19.03 0.39
C GLU A 199 -4.09 -19.03 1.10
N SER A 200 -5.17 -19.10 0.32
CA SER A 200 -6.52 -18.89 0.82
C SER A 200 -7.49 -19.89 0.23
N TYR A 201 -8.40 -20.39 1.08
CA TYR A 201 -9.58 -21.15 0.67
C TYR A 201 -10.81 -20.39 1.12
N LEU A 202 -11.77 -20.25 0.23
CA LEU A 202 -12.94 -19.43 0.47
C LEU A 202 -14.22 -20.11 -0.02
N SER A 203 -15.31 -19.80 0.66
CA SER A 203 -16.66 -20.23 0.26
C SER A 203 -17.68 -19.15 0.57
N ARG A 204 -18.73 -19.08 -0.21
CA ARG A 204 -19.85 -18.17 -0.03
C ARG A 204 -21.14 -18.83 -0.45
N ILE A 205 -22.20 -18.58 0.29
CA ILE A 205 -23.57 -18.89 -0.04
C ILE A 205 -24.40 -17.61 -0.02
N ASN A 206 -25.16 -17.35 -1.06
CA ASN A 206 -26.24 -16.40 -1.05
C ASN A 206 -27.53 -17.14 -1.42
N TYR A 207 -28.55 -16.91 -0.62
CA TYR A 207 -29.86 -17.52 -0.82
C TYR A 207 -30.93 -16.45 -0.74
N ASN A 208 -31.84 -16.48 -1.70
CA ASN A 208 -33.01 -15.61 -1.77
C ASN A 208 -34.27 -16.47 -1.87
N PHE A 209 -35.27 -16.16 -1.09
CA PHE A 209 -36.60 -16.77 -1.15
C PHE A 209 -37.67 -15.74 -1.42
N GLY A 210 -38.33 -15.87 -2.56
CA GLY A 210 -39.48 -15.05 -2.98
C GLY A 210 -39.16 -13.57 -3.09
N GLU A 211 -37.90 -13.18 -3.29
CA GLU A 211 -37.43 -11.80 -3.24
C GLU A 211 -37.75 -11.05 -1.94
N LYS A 212 -38.03 -11.80 -0.85
CA LYS A 212 -38.38 -11.27 0.46
C LYS A 212 -37.31 -11.52 1.50
N TYR A 213 -36.77 -12.74 1.52
CA TYR A 213 -35.82 -13.20 2.54
C TYR A 213 -34.50 -13.49 1.87
N TYR A 214 -33.48 -12.79 2.31
CA TYR A 214 -32.12 -12.95 1.81
C TYR A 214 -31.22 -13.40 2.96
N VAL A 215 -30.44 -14.45 2.72
CA VAL A 215 -29.43 -14.94 3.65
C VAL A 215 -28.13 -15.07 2.93
N SER A 216 -27.05 -14.59 3.53
CA SER A 216 -25.70 -14.73 3.02
C SER A 216 -24.78 -15.31 4.09
N GLY A 217 -23.85 -16.16 3.69
CA GLY A 217 -22.80 -16.66 4.53
C GLY A 217 -21.49 -16.72 3.76
N SER A 218 -20.39 -16.40 4.42
CA SER A 218 -19.07 -16.60 3.86
C SER A 218 -18.14 -17.22 4.88
N PHE A 219 -17.18 -18.00 4.40
CA PHE A 219 -16.10 -18.55 5.19
C PHE A 219 -14.81 -18.47 4.37
N ARG A 220 -13.73 -18.03 5.03
CA ARG A 220 -12.40 -17.95 4.44
C ARG A 220 -11.36 -18.42 5.45
N THR A 221 -10.39 -19.17 4.98
CA THR A 221 -9.20 -19.50 5.75
C THR A 221 -7.97 -19.06 4.95
N ASP A 222 -7.10 -18.29 5.61
CA ASP A 222 -5.93 -17.66 5.00
C ASP A 222 -4.66 -18.07 5.73
N GLY A 223 -3.67 -18.57 5.00
CA GLY A 223 -2.35 -18.91 5.48
C GLY A 223 -1.31 -17.86 5.05
N SER A 224 -0.82 -17.05 5.99
CA SER A 224 0.17 -16.01 5.73
C SER A 224 1.59 -16.47 6.04
N SER A 225 2.53 -16.15 5.14
CA SER A 225 3.96 -16.41 5.36
C SER A 225 4.60 -15.50 6.41
N ARG A 226 3.89 -14.52 6.94
CA ARG A 226 4.35 -13.64 8.04
C ARG A 226 4.36 -14.32 9.39
N PHE A 227 3.66 -15.44 9.50
CA PHE A 227 3.52 -16.20 10.75
C PHE A 227 4.23 -17.55 10.68
N TYR A 228 4.56 -18.06 11.85
CA TYR A 228 5.14 -19.40 11.97
C TYR A 228 4.16 -20.46 11.46
N ARG A 229 4.68 -21.58 10.97
CA ARG A 229 3.88 -22.63 10.29
C ARG A 229 2.63 -23.07 11.07
N ASP A 230 2.74 -23.13 12.40
CA ASP A 230 1.67 -23.65 13.27
C ASP A 230 0.62 -22.55 13.61
N SER A 231 0.96 -21.26 13.39
CA SER A 231 0.12 -20.10 13.71
C SER A 231 -0.35 -19.33 12.46
N ARG A 232 0.04 -19.78 11.24
CA ARG A 232 -0.16 -19.00 10.00
C ARG A 232 -1.57 -18.95 9.48
N TRP A 233 -2.43 -19.91 9.88
CA TRP A 233 -3.79 -20.03 9.37
C TRP A 233 -4.78 -19.25 10.23
N GLY A 234 -5.44 -18.25 9.62
CA GLY A 234 -6.57 -17.54 10.19
C GLY A 234 -7.88 -18.02 9.59
N GLN A 235 -8.95 -18.04 10.37
CA GLN A 235 -10.29 -18.40 9.93
C GLN A 235 -11.21 -17.20 10.16
N PHE A 236 -11.94 -16.84 9.12
CA PHE A 236 -12.82 -15.67 9.06
C PHE A 236 -14.15 -16.09 8.47
N TRP A 237 -15.23 -15.48 8.93
CA TRP A 237 -16.56 -15.82 8.48
C TRP A 237 -17.49 -14.63 8.62
N SER A 238 -18.55 -14.62 7.83
CA SER A 238 -19.64 -13.67 7.98
C SER A 238 -20.98 -14.33 7.74
N LEU A 239 -21.99 -13.82 8.43
CA LEU A 239 -23.40 -14.14 8.22
C LEU A 239 -24.17 -12.84 8.04
N GLY A 240 -25.07 -12.82 7.06
CA GLY A 240 -25.95 -11.70 6.80
C GLY A 240 -27.37 -12.18 6.54
N ALA A 241 -28.33 -11.39 6.97
CA ALA A 241 -29.74 -11.61 6.68
C ALA A 241 -30.40 -10.27 6.31
N SER A 242 -31.34 -10.32 5.37
CA SER A 242 -32.13 -9.17 4.98
C SER A 242 -33.59 -9.61 4.73
N TRP A 243 -34.51 -8.81 5.20
CA TRP A 243 -35.96 -9.02 5.06
C TRP A 243 -36.61 -7.81 4.42
N ARG A 244 -37.17 -8.01 3.22
CA ARG A 244 -37.98 -7.01 2.53
C ARG A 244 -39.41 -7.01 3.07
N VAL A 245 -39.64 -6.33 4.16
CA VAL A 245 -40.91 -6.26 4.85
C VAL A 245 -42.02 -5.71 3.94
N SER A 246 -41.71 -4.77 3.05
CA SER A 246 -42.64 -4.19 2.09
C SER A 246 -43.27 -5.19 1.11
N GLN A 247 -42.63 -6.36 0.91
CA GLN A 247 -43.15 -7.43 0.05
C GLN A 247 -44.09 -8.39 0.79
N GLU A 248 -44.33 -8.19 2.08
CA GLU A 248 -45.25 -9.03 2.85
C GLU A 248 -46.71 -8.71 2.57
N ASN A 249 -47.56 -9.71 2.69
CA ASN A 249 -48.97 -9.58 2.40
C ASN A 249 -49.67 -8.51 3.31
N PHE A 250 -49.21 -8.38 4.55
CA PHE A 250 -49.72 -7.39 5.48
C PHE A 250 -49.33 -5.95 5.13
N MET A 251 -48.33 -5.75 4.27
CA MET A 251 -47.90 -4.44 3.81
C MET A 251 -48.54 -3.98 2.52
N GLN A 252 -49.28 -4.84 1.80
CA GLN A 252 -49.87 -4.53 0.49
C GLN A 252 -50.85 -3.37 0.51
N SER A 253 -51.48 -3.09 1.66
CA SER A 253 -52.39 -1.94 1.83
C SER A 253 -51.68 -0.61 2.16
N VAL A 254 -50.37 -0.65 2.40
CA VAL A 254 -49.58 0.50 2.83
C VAL A 254 -48.87 1.13 1.62
N ASN A 255 -49.62 1.89 0.82
CA ASN A 255 -49.14 2.40 -0.49
C ASN A 255 -48.07 3.51 -0.38
N TRP A 256 -47.87 4.12 0.79
CA TRP A 256 -46.88 5.17 0.96
C TRP A 256 -45.49 4.64 1.31
N ILE A 257 -45.35 3.35 1.63
CA ILE A 257 -44.06 2.64 1.81
C ILE A 257 -43.80 1.84 0.56
N ASN A 258 -42.89 2.33 -0.30
CA ASN A 258 -42.56 1.66 -1.55
C ASN A 258 -41.50 0.56 -1.35
N ASN A 259 -40.60 0.73 -0.40
CA ASN A 259 -39.67 -0.29 0.05
C ASN A 259 -39.42 -0.14 1.55
N LEU A 260 -39.40 -1.25 2.27
CA LEU A 260 -38.94 -1.33 3.64
C LEU A 260 -38.12 -2.62 3.79
N THR A 261 -36.84 -2.48 4.11
CA THR A 261 -35.92 -3.59 4.26
C THR A 261 -35.19 -3.49 5.60
N LEU A 262 -35.23 -4.55 6.36
CA LEU A 262 -34.40 -4.73 7.55
C LEU A 262 -33.20 -5.59 7.17
N LYS A 263 -32.01 -5.23 7.63
CA LYS A 263 -30.77 -5.96 7.38
C LYS A 263 -29.94 -6.10 8.65
N ALA A 264 -29.27 -7.23 8.78
CA ALA A 264 -28.32 -7.45 9.85
C ALA A 264 -27.17 -8.31 9.32
N SER A 265 -25.95 -8.02 9.75
CA SER A 265 -24.78 -8.86 9.47
C SER A 265 -23.83 -8.86 10.66
N PHE A 266 -23.17 -10.01 10.83
CA PHE A 266 -22.12 -10.20 11.81
C PHE A 266 -21.01 -11.03 11.20
N GLY A 267 -19.75 -10.66 11.46
CA GLY A 267 -18.62 -11.41 10.92
C GLY A 267 -17.30 -10.98 11.49
N SER A 268 -16.28 -11.79 11.20
CA SER A 268 -14.90 -11.53 11.58
C SER A 268 -14.01 -11.32 10.34
N GLN A 269 -13.09 -10.40 10.44
CA GLN A 269 -12.06 -10.10 9.44
C GLN A 269 -10.67 -10.27 10.04
N GLY A 270 -9.69 -10.64 9.20
CA GLY A 270 -8.31 -10.81 9.61
C GLY A 270 -7.41 -9.70 9.07
N ASN A 271 -6.40 -9.37 9.88
CA ASN A 271 -5.28 -8.55 9.47
C ASN A 271 -3.97 -9.26 9.81
N ASP A 272 -3.09 -9.45 8.82
CA ASP A 272 -1.76 -10.03 8.99
C ASP A 272 -0.63 -8.99 8.95
N ASN A 273 -0.97 -7.70 8.83
CA ASN A 273 0.03 -6.65 8.68
C ASN A 273 0.64 -6.24 10.03
N ILE A 274 1.73 -6.89 10.36
CA ILE A 274 2.52 -6.64 11.59
C ILE A 274 3.77 -5.79 11.32
N GLY A 275 3.87 -5.14 10.14
CA GLY A 275 5.02 -4.29 9.77
C GLY A 275 6.30 -5.05 9.40
N SER A 276 6.32 -6.39 9.51
CA SER A 276 7.47 -7.24 9.17
C SER A 276 7.02 -8.48 8.41
N PHE A 277 7.88 -9.01 7.54
CA PHE A 277 7.66 -10.29 6.87
C PHE A 277 8.20 -11.48 7.67
N TYR A 278 9.03 -11.25 8.69
CA TYR A 278 9.82 -12.27 9.35
C TYR A 278 9.81 -12.17 10.88
N ALA A 279 8.84 -11.46 11.47
CA ALA A 279 8.79 -11.22 12.92
C ALA A 279 8.69 -12.50 13.77
N TYR A 280 8.31 -13.64 13.17
CA TYR A 280 8.30 -14.93 13.86
C TYR A 280 9.69 -15.56 13.99
N GLN A 281 10.74 -14.99 13.36
CA GLN A 281 12.13 -15.49 13.38
C GLN A 281 13.03 -14.55 14.17
N SER A 282 14.08 -15.10 14.79
CA SER A 282 15.19 -14.28 15.28
C SER A 282 15.96 -13.71 14.10
N LEU A 283 16.11 -12.39 14.08
CA LEU A 283 16.85 -11.67 13.06
C LEU A 283 18.16 -11.15 13.64
N TYR A 284 19.21 -11.18 12.82
CA TYR A 284 20.54 -10.73 13.20
C TYR A 284 20.99 -9.57 12.31
N THR A 285 21.70 -8.62 12.91
CA THR A 285 22.44 -7.59 12.17
C THR A 285 23.91 -7.97 12.16
N LEU A 286 24.53 -7.89 10.99
CA LEU A 286 25.96 -8.08 10.87
C LEU A 286 26.69 -6.82 11.35
N LEU A 287 27.63 -7.00 12.25
CA LEU A 287 28.39 -5.94 12.87
C LEU A 287 29.88 -6.16 12.59
N ALA A 288 30.61 -5.08 12.30
CA ALA A 288 32.05 -5.13 12.24
C ALA A 288 32.61 -4.99 13.66
N ASN A 289 33.51 -5.89 14.06
CA ASN A 289 34.28 -5.81 15.31
C ASN A 289 35.77 -5.82 14.96
N GLY A 290 36.31 -4.65 14.68
CA GLY A 290 37.65 -4.52 14.12
C GLY A 290 37.77 -5.21 12.76
N SER A 291 38.69 -6.18 12.63
CA SER A 291 38.89 -6.98 11.43
C SER A 291 37.96 -8.19 11.35
N PHE A 292 37.08 -8.43 12.34
CA PHE A 292 36.21 -9.59 12.40
C PHE A 292 34.77 -9.21 12.11
N ASN A 293 34.04 -10.09 11.45
CA ASN A 293 32.62 -9.97 11.27
C ASN A 293 31.91 -10.58 12.46
N GLY A 294 31.03 -9.81 13.10
CA GLY A 294 30.17 -10.26 14.19
C GLY A 294 28.69 -10.26 13.77
N ALA A 295 27.86 -10.95 14.54
CA ALA A 295 26.41 -10.89 14.40
C ALA A 295 25.80 -10.55 15.76
N GLY A 296 25.00 -9.50 15.80
CA GLY A 296 24.20 -9.12 16.96
C GLY A 296 22.74 -9.45 16.72
N ILE A 297 22.01 -9.82 17.77
CA ILE A 297 20.55 -10.05 17.70
C ILE A 297 19.87 -8.69 17.43
N ASN A 298 19.11 -8.62 16.35
CA ASN A 298 18.30 -7.45 16.01
C ASN A 298 16.89 -7.58 16.58
N SER A 299 16.28 -8.76 16.48
CA SER A 299 14.99 -9.06 17.08
C SER A 299 14.91 -10.53 17.50
N LEU A 300 14.22 -10.79 18.59
CA LEU A 300 13.94 -12.14 19.04
C LEU A 300 12.75 -12.73 18.28
N GLU A 301 12.74 -14.05 18.11
CA GLU A 301 11.62 -14.76 17.51
C GLU A 301 10.36 -14.65 18.37
N ASN A 302 9.20 -14.62 17.68
CA ASN A 302 7.91 -14.79 18.31
C ASN A 302 7.04 -15.71 17.44
N LYS A 303 7.03 -16.99 17.77
CA LYS A 303 6.27 -18.02 17.04
C LYS A 303 4.77 -18.01 17.32
N ASP A 304 4.36 -17.30 18.37
CA ASP A 304 2.96 -17.17 18.78
C ASP A 304 2.22 -16.04 18.06
N LEU A 305 2.94 -15.27 17.25
CA LEU A 305 2.34 -14.25 16.39
C LEU A 305 1.31 -14.89 15.46
N LYS A 306 0.11 -14.32 15.44
CA LYS A 306 -1.04 -14.79 14.68
C LYS A 306 -1.83 -13.61 14.12
N TRP A 307 -2.80 -13.93 13.31
CA TRP A 307 -3.75 -12.98 12.76
C TRP A 307 -4.44 -12.15 13.85
N GLU A 308 -4.50 -10.85 13.64
CA GLU A 308 -5.42 -9.97 14.34
C GLU A 308 -6.83 -10.22 13.80
N LYS A 309 -7.83 -10.29 14.69
CA LYS A 309 -9.23 -10.49 14.33
C LYS A 309 -10.05 -9.29 14.76
N ASN A 310 -10.82 -8.77 13.82
CA ASN A 310 -11.80 -7.72 14.05
C ASN A 310 -13.19 -8.31 13.83
N GLU A 311 -14.10 -8.12 14.77
CA GLU A 311 -15.48 -8.56 14.68
C GLU A 311 -16.38 -7.34 14.50
N ASN A 312 -17.29 -7.41 13.54
CA ASN A 312 -18.17 -6.31 13.18
C ASN A 312 -19.63 -6.76 13.17
N LEU A 313 -20.47 -6.03 13.87
CA LEU A 313 -21.92 -6.16 13.85
C LEU A 313 -22.51 -4.95 13.11
N ASN A 314 -23.39 -5.22 12.14
CA ASN A 314 -24.15 -4.16 11.46
C ASN A 314 -25.63 -4.51 11.50
N ILE A 315 -26.48 -3.53 11.86
CA ILE A 315 -27.94 -3.63 11.82
C ILE A 315 -28.45 -2.39 11.10
N GLY A 316 -29.32 -2.55 10.13
CA GLY A 316 -29.80 -1.44 9.32
C GLY A 316 -31.26 -1.56 8.93
N ILE A 317 -31.83 -0.40 8.66
CA ILE A 317 -33.15 -0.24 8.06
C ILE A 317 -33.03 0.67 6.83
N GLU A 318 -33.62 0.24 5.73
CA GLU A 318 -33.74 1.01 4.50
C GLU A 318 -35.23 1.20 4.19
N ALA A 319 -35.64 2.43 3.98
CA ALA A 319 -37.02 2.76 3.64
C ALA A 319 -37.05 3.69 2.42
N ARG A 320 -37.96 3.42 1.47
CA ARG A 320 -38.35 4.35 0.42
C ARG A 320 -39.82 4.69 0.61
N LEU A 321 -40.10 5.98 0.80
CA LEU A 321 -41.43 6.50 1.16
C LEU A 321 -41.91 7.48 0.09
N PHE A 322 -43.22 7.42 -0.24
CA PHE A 322 -43.87 8.33 -1.18
C PHE A 322 -43.21 8.44 -2.56
N ASP A 323 -42.47 7.41 -2.99
CA ASP A 323 -41.64 7.40 -4.20
C ASP A 323 -40.58 8.53 -4.30
N ARG A 324 -40.38 9.28 -3.24
CA ARG A 324 -39.54 10.50 -3.24
C ARG A 324 -38.46 10.52 -2.16
N LEU A 325 -38.73 9.94 -1.01
CA LEU A 325 -37.84 9.99 0.14
C LEU A 325 -37.18 8.63 0.36
N SER A 326 -35.86 8.57 0.30
CA SER A 326 -35.07 7.40 0.67
C SER A 326 -34.36 7.69 1.99
N LEU A 327 -34.52 6.80 2.95
CA LEU A 327 -33.94 6.86 4.28
C LEU A 327 -33.13 5.58 4.52
N THR A 328 -31.93 5.73 5.05
CA THR A 328 -31.11 4.62 5.53
C THR A 328 -30.61 4.98 6.93
N ALA A 329 -30.82 4.07 7.87
CA ALA A 329 -30.26 4.17 9.22
C ALA A 329 -29.50 2.88 9.52
N GLU A 330 -28.26 3.02 9.98
CA GLU A 330 -27.37 1.89 10.27
C GLU A 330 -26.72 2.09 11.64
N PHE A 331 -26.69 1.02 12.40
CA PHE A 331 -25.88 0.87 13.60
C PHE A 331 -24.76 -0.12 13.28
N PHE A 332 -23.55 0.23 13.66
CA PHE A 332 -22.39 -0.65 13.53
C PHE A 332 -21.50 -0.59 14.78
N ASN A 333 -20.89 -1.70 15.08
CA ASN A 333 -19.94 -1.82 16.18
C ASN A 333 -18.75 -2.68 15.75
#